data_d7a3e501243ad51e6c6f7c1dd24e9b60
#
_entry.id   d7a3e501243ad51e6c6f7c1dd24e9b60
#
_cell.length_a   1.000
_cell.length_b   1.000
_cell.length_c   1.000
_cell.angle_alpha   90.00
_cell.angle_beta   90.00
_cell.angle_gamma   90.00
#
_symmetry.space_group_name_H-M   'P 1'
#
loop_
_entity.id
_entity.type
_entity.pdbx_description
1 polymer ?
#
loop_
_entity_poly.entity_id
_entity_poly.type
_entity_poly.pdbx_seq_one_letter_code
_entity_poly.pdbx_strand_id
1 'polypeptide(L)'
;MKLKKHIRRLLLINAILIFICAGLITRDSSEDPEMDLPAIHISLNDCTLEEIHDGATGIPYEGNTLDLDGKEYTNVRVKGRGNSSWKMPRRSYQIKLHKRDSVLGMPPAKKWLLISNYADASMMRNKLMYDLAGQMMDFAPQAKFADVWIDDEYKGTYLVCQRLATGKTSMNLKSEEGILAEVDTFYWYDTEYR
;
A
#
# COMPACT_ATOMS: atom_id res chain seq x y z
N MET A 1 -43.72 46.29 -20.68
CA MET A 1 -43.41 46.23 -19.21
C MET A 1 -43.04 44.85 -18.73
N LYS A 2 -43.69 43.78 -19.14
CA LYS A 2 -43.40 42.37 -18.68
C LYS A 2 -42.02 41.88 -19.08
N LEU A 3 -41.54 42.15 -20.30
CA LEU A 3 -40.25 41.69 -20.84
C LEU A 3 -39.03 42.25 -19.98
N LYS A 4 -39.05 43.52 -19.62
CA LYS A 4 -38.00 44.12 -18.78
C LYS A 4 -37.92 43.48 -17.38
N LYS A 5 -39.04 42.97 -16.85
CA LYS A 5 -39.12 42.30 -15.56
C LYS A 5 -38.51 40.88 -15.64
N HIS A 6 -38.68 40.18 -16.78
CA HIS A 6 -38.06 38.89 -17.01
C HIS A 6 -36.53 38.98 -17.18
N ILE A 7 -36.06 39.95 -17.96
CA ILE A 7 -34.62 40.20 -18.14
C ILE A 7 -33.95 40.52 -16.82
N ARG A 8 -34.54 41.35 -15.97
CA ARG A 8 -34.00 41.66 -14.63
C ARG A 8 -33.94 40.42 -13.73
N ARG A 9 -34.94 39.52 -13.79
CA ARG A 9 -34.92 38.24 -13.02
C ARG A 9 -33.82 37.31 -13.51
N LEU A 10 -33.65 37.20 -14.83
CA LEU A 10 -32.58 36.39 -15.41
C LEU A 10 -31.18 36.87 -15.04
N LEU A 11 -30.96 38.21 -15.07
CA LEU A 11 -29.72 38.82 -14.67
C LEU A 11 -29.43 38.63 -13.18
N LEU A 12 -30.42 38.68 -12.31
CA LEU A 12 -30.30 38.38 -10.89
C LEU A 12 -29.93 36.94 -10.62
N ILE A 13 -30.58 35.99 -11.32
CA ILE A 13 -30.28 34.55 -11.18
C ILE A 13 -28.84 34.27 -11.64
N ASN A 14 -28.41 34.84 -12.76
CA ASN A 14 -27.01 34.67 -13.23
C ASN A 14 -26.01 35.31 -12.26
N ALA A 15 -26.28 36.45 -11.70
CA ALA A 15 -25.43 37.08 -10.70
C ALA A 15 -25.31 36.21 -9.43
N ILE A 16 -26.42 35.65 -8.96
CA ILE A 16 -26.41 34.71 -7.82
C ILE A 16 -25.62 33.44 -8.12
N LEU A 17 -25.79 32.85 -9.34
CA LEU A 17 -25.01 31.70 -9.78
C LEU A 17 -23.50 31.99 -9.84
N ILE A 18 -23.12 33.16 -10.38
CA ILE A 18 -21.72 33.60 -10.43
C ILE A 18 -21.16 33.75 -9.00
N PHE A 19 -21.95 34.33 -8.08
CA PHE A 19 -21.55 34.49 -6.68
C PHE A 19 -21.37 33.16 -5.95
N ILE A 20 -22.27 32.19 -6.20
CA ILE A 20 -22.17 30.82 -5.67
C ILE A 20 -20.93 30.12 -6.25
N CYS A 21 -20.70 30.19 -7.56
CA CYS A 21 -19.51 29.63 -8.20
C CYS A 21 -18.22 30.30 -7.70
N ALA A 22 -18.19 31.61 -7.56
CA ALA A 22 -17.04 32.33 -7.00
C ALA A 22 -16.79 31.91 -5.53
N GLY A 23 -17.83 31.77 -4.72
CA GLY A 23 -17.72 31.31 -3.33
C GLY A 23 -17.26 29.82 -3.21
N LEU A 24 -17.54 29.00 -4.23
CA LEU A 24 -17.03 27.63 -4.30
C LEU A 24 -15.55 27.60 -4.73
N ILE A 25 -15.13 28.54 -5.58
CA ILE A 25 -13.74 28.64 -6.06
C ILE A 25 -12.83 29.27 -5.01
N THR A 26 -13.35 30.18 -4.18
CA THR A 26 -12.60 30.80 -3.07
C THR A 26 -12.68 30.03 -1.76
N ARG A 27 -13.26 28.84 -1.77
CA ARG A 27 -13.14 27.94 -0.63
C ARG A 27 -11.67 27.59 -0.52
N ASP A 28 -11.03 28.25 0.42
CA ASP A 28 -9.63 28.13 0.72
C ASP A 28 -9.29 26.66 0.90
N SER A 29 -8.41 26.14 0.05
CA SER A 29 -7.85 24.78 0.15
C SER A 29 -6.84 24.66 1.29
N SER A 30 -6.78 25.64 2.18
CA SER A 30 -5.80 25.75 3.26
C SER A 30 -6.15 24.95 4.51
N GLU A 31 -7.23 24.19 4.52
CA GLU A 31 -7.62 23.33 5.65
C GLU A 31 -8.05 21.91 5.21
N ASP A 32 -7.52 21.38 4.11
CA ASP A 32 -7.49 19.93 4.00
C ASP A 32 -6.57 19.44 5.11
N PRO A 33 -7.05 18.59 6.04
CA PRO A 33 -6.16 18.02 7.04
C PRO A 33 -5.03 17.35 6.27
N GLU A 34 -3.81 17.85 6.47
CA GLU A 34 -2.60 17.23 5.96
C GLU A 34 -2.57 15.81 6.54
N MET A 35 -3.16 14.87 5.79
CA MET A 35 -3.15 13.47 6.17
C MET A 35 -1.78 12.93 5.79
N ASP A 36 -0.80 13.22 6.66
CA ASP A 36 0.51 12.62 6.57
C ASP A 36 0.36 11.12 6.69
N LEU A 37 0.68 10.42 5.60
CA LEU A 37 0.81 8.99 5.67
C LEU A 37 2.05 8.63 6.50
N PRO A 38 1.99 7.55 7.30
CA PRO A 38 3.16 7.09 8.04
C PRO A 38 4.31 6.81 7.07
N ALA A 39 5.52 7.18 7.47
CA ALA A 39 6.73 7.05 6.68
C ALA A 39 7.43 5.71 6.96
N ILE A 40 7.91 5.05 5.91
CA ILE A 40 8.78 3.89 5.98
C ILE A 40 10.07 4.21 5.24
N HIS A 41 11.18 4.27 5.96
CA HIS A 41 12.52 4.45 5.41
C HIS A 41 13.27 3.12 5.43
N ILE A 42 13.76 2.67 4.29
CA ILE A 42 14.57 1.46 4.16
C ILE A 42 15.97 1.89 3.72
N SER A 43 16.99 1.54 4.50
CA SER A 43 18.38 1.73 4.11
C SER A 43 18.98 0.40 3.70
N LEU A 44 19.48 0.32 2.47
CA LEU A 44 20.13 -0.85 1.91
C LEU A 44 21.62 -0.78 2.25
N ASN A 45 22.10 -1.65 3.15
CA ASN A 45 23.48 -1.59 3.64
C ASN A 45 24.41 -2.52 2.85
N ASP A 46 23.94 -3.71 2.48
CA ASP A 46 24.76 -4.77 1.86
C ASP A 46 24.40 -5.00 0.39
N CYS A 47 23.50 -4.20 -0.17
CA CYS A 47 23.09 -4.29 -1.58
C CYS A 47 22.63 -2.94 -2.09
N THR A 48 22.53 -2.80 -3.41
CA THR A 48 21.92 -1.65 -4.08
C THR A 48 20.50 -1.97 -4.54
N LEU A 49 19.73 -0.93 -4.81
CA LEU A 49 18.38 -1.11 -5.36
C LEU A 49 18.42 -1.72 -6.78
N GLU A 50 19.46 -1.40 -7.57
CA GLU A 50 19.69 -1.99 -8.87
C GLU A 50 19.92 -3.50 -8.77
N GLU A 51 20.72 -3.96 -7.83
CA GLU A 51 20.94 -5.40 -7.60
C GLU A 51 19.65 -6.12 -7.25
N ILE A 52 18.78 -5.49 -6.42
CA ILE A 52 17.45 -6.04 -6.14
C ILE A 52 16.60 -6.08 -7.41
N HIS A 53 16.73 -5.06 -8.28
CA HIS A 53 15.94 -4.94 -9.50
C HIS A 53 16.39 -5.87 -10.62
N ASP A 54 17.70 -6.12 -10.73
CA ASP A 54 18.29 -7.02 -11.73
C ASP A 54 18.23 -8.48 -11.29
N GLY A 55 18.13 -8.70 -9.98
CA GLY A 55 17.94 -10.03 -9.41
C GLY A 55 16.59 -10.64 -9.74
N ALA A 56 16.49 -11.98 -9.60
CA ALA A 56 15.21 -12.66 -9.67
C ALA A 56 14.32 -12.25 -8.48
N THR A 57 13.02 -12.09 -8.73
CA THR A 57 12.06 -11.89 -7.62
C THR A 57 12.16 -13.08 -6.67
N GLY A 58 12.37 -12.79 -5.40
CA GLY A 58 12.48 -13.85 -4.40
C GLY A 58 13.84 -13.98 -3.76
N ILE A 59 14.92 -13.49 -4.38
CA ILE A 59 16.25 -13.44 -3.75
C ILE A 59 16.20 -12.43 -2.59
N PRO A 60 16.45 -12.86 -1.34
CA PRO A 60 16.48 -11.95 -0.20
C PRO A 60 17.87 -11.31 -0.04
N TYR A 61 17.90 -10.01 0.18
CA TYR A 61 19.09 -9.25 0.58
C TYR A 61 18.97 -8.94 2.08
N GLU A 62 19.99 -9.31 2.84
CA GLU A 62 20.03 -9.20 4.30
C GLU A 62 20.75 -7.91 4.76
N GLY A 63 20.87 -7.70 6.07
CA GLY A 63 21.69 -6.62 6.65
C GLY A 63 21.07 -5.22 6.60
N ASN A 64 19.90 -5.05 6.01
CA ASN A 64 19.27 -3.75 5.83
C ASN A 64 18.64 -3.24 7.13
N THR A 65 18.39 -1.93 7.19
CA THR A 65 17.65 -1.30 8.26
C THR A 65 16.32 -0.73 7.75
N LEU A 66 15.38 -0.60 8.66
CA LEU A 66 14.08 0.01 8.38
C LEU A 66 13.70 0.91 9.55
N ASP A 67 13.40 2.16 9.27
CA ASP A 67 12.77 3.07 10.22
C ASP A 67 11.29 3.23 9.88
N LEU A 68 10.45 3.17 10.90
CA LEU A 68 9.02 3.39 10.81
C LEU A 68 8.61 4.38 11.90
N ASP A 69 8.38 5.62 11.51
CA ASP A 69 7.99 6.70 12.41
C ASP A 69 8.92 6.81 13.66
N GLY A 70 10.23 6.71 13.44
CA GLY A 70 11.26 6.77 14.50
C GLY A 70 11.50 5.45 15.25
N LYS A 71 10.84 4.36 14.84
CA LYS A 71 11.15 3.02 15.34
C LYS A 71 12.05 2.27 14.37
N GLU A 72 13.29 2.06 14.77
CA GLU A 72 14.29 1.39 13.95
C GLU A 72 14.24 -0.15 14.11
N TYR A 73 14.37 -0.83 12.99
CA TYR A 73 14.52 -2.28 12.87
C TYR A 73 15.82 -2.58 12.14
N THR A 74 16.66 -3.39 12.73
CA THR A 74 17.93 -3.83 12.14
C THR A 74 17.83 -5.25 11.59
N ASN A 75 18.77 -5.63 10.73
CA ASN A 75 18.83 -6.95 10.10
C ASN A 75 17.54 -7.32 9.40
N VAL A 76 17.02 -6.37 8.64
CA VAL A 76 15.82 -6.54 7.81
C VAL A 76 16.23 -7.18 6.48
N ARG A 77 15.45 -8.16 6.03
CA ARG A 77 15.59 -8.72 4.69
C ARG A 77 14.65 -8.00 3.74
N VAL A 78 15.18 -7.55 2.62
CA VAL A 78 14.42 -6.95 1.53
C VAL A 78 14.52 -7.84 0.30
N LYS A 79 13.43 -8.02 -0.42
CA LYS A 79 13.43 -8.70 -1.71
C LYS A 79 12.38 -8.13 -2.66
N GLY A 80 12.61 -8.27 -3.94
CA GLY A 80 11.62 -8.01 -4.97
C GLY A 80 10.41 -8.95 -4.86
N ARG A 81 9.24 -8.47 -5.28
CA ARG A 81 7.99 -9.21 -5.25
C ARG A 81 7.14 -8.91 -6.48
N GLY A 82 6.47 -9.93 -6.97
CA GLY A 82 5.52 -9.86 -8.07
C GLY A 82 5.99 -10.60 -9.31
N ASN A 83 5.07 -10.92 -10.19
CA ASN A 83 5.33 -11.55 -11.49
C ASN A 83 5.28 -10.46 -12.59
N SER A 84 4.12 -10.26 -13.22
CA SER A 84 3.93 -9.20 -14.22
C SER A 84 4.13 -7.79 -13.64
N SER A 85 3.73 -7.55 -12.40
CA SER A 85 3.91 -6.27 -11.71
C SER A 85 5.39 -5.93 -11.44
N TRP A 86 6.29 -6.93 -11.43
CA TRP A 86 7.73 -6.71 -11.28
C TRP A 86 8.36 -5.98 -12.48
N LYS A 87 7.75 -6.08 -13.64
CA LYS A 87 8.18 -5.40 -14.87
C LYS A 87 7.70 -3.95 -14.97
N MET A 88 6.91 -3.49 -14.01
CA MET A 88 6.38 -2.12 -14.00
C MET A 88 7.39 -1.12 -13.42
N PRO A 89 7.31 0.18 -13.78
CA PRO A 89 8.23 1.20 -13.29
C PRO A 89 8.32 1.27 -11.77
N ARG A 90 7.18 1.20 -11.06
CA ARG A 90 7.17 1.12 -9.59
C ARG A 90 6.93 -0.33 -9.16
N ARG A 91 7.96 -0.92 -8.60
CA ARG A 91 7.98 -2.33 -8.21
C ARG A 91 7.46 -2.52 -6.78
N SER A 92 7.03 -3.72 -6.47
CA SER A 92 6.61 -4.11 -5.12
C SER A 92 7.72 -4.87 -4.41
N TYR A 93 7.75 -4.79 -3.08
CA TYR A 93 8.77 -5.43 -2.27
C TYR A 93 8.17 -6.28 -1.17
N GLN A 94 8.96 -7.19 -0.63
CA GLN A 94 8.69 -7.87 0.62
C GLN A 94 9.81 -7.58 1.59
N ILE A 95 9.44 -7.16 2.79
CA ILE A 95 10.36 -7.03 3.92
C ILE A 95 10.12 -8.17 4.90
N LYS A 96 11.19 -8.61 5.59
CA LYS A 96 11.14 -9.59 6.65
C LYS A 96 11.92 -9.08 7.84
N LEU A 97 11.20 -8.79 8.91
CA LEU A 97 11.78 -8.39 10.17
C LEU A 97 12.53 -9.55 10.86
N HIS A 98 13.55 -9.25 11.65
CA HIS A 98 14.25 -10.27 12.44
C HIS A 98 13.30 -10.96 13.44
N LYS A 99 12.47 -10.18 14.14
CA LYS A 99 11.43 -10.66 15.07
C LYS A 99 10.04 -10.25 14.55
N ARG A 100 8.99 -10.95 15.03
CA ARG A 100 7.61 -10.50 14.81
C ARG A 100 7.38 -9.17 15.51
N ASP A 101 6.78 -8.24 14.79
CA ASP A 101 6.36 -6.97 15.36
C ASP A 101 5.14 -6.40 14.63
N SER A 102 4.47 -5.45 15.29
CA SER A 102 3.37 -4.67 14.71
C SER A 102 3.97 -3.57 13.83
N VAL A 103 3.50 -3.49 12.60
CA VAL A 103 3.81 -2.41 11.66
C VAL A 103 2.53 -1.62 11.44
N LEU A 104 2.60 -0.31 11.57
CA LEU A 104 1.44 0.59 11.42
C LEU A 104 0.23 0.21 12.30
N GLY A 105 0.47 -0.35 13.50
CA GLY A 105 -0.59 -0.79 14.40
C GLY A 105 -1.38 -2.02 13.92
N MET A 106 -0.92 -2.71 12.88
CA MET A 106 -1.50 -3.99 12.43
C MET A 106 -1.00 -5.16 13.29
N PRO A 107 -1.72 -6.30 13.32
CA PRO A 107 -1.31 -7.47 14.11
C PRO A 107 0.13 -7.91 13.83
N PRO A 108 0.89 -8.37 14.84
CA PRO A 108 2.32 -8.66 14.68
C PRO A 108 2.59 -9.71 13.62
N ALA A 109 3.47 -9.40 12.68
CA ALA A 109 3.95 -10.31 11.66
C ALA A 109 5.46 -10.23 11.48
N LYS A 110 6.04 -11.23 10.83
CA LYS A 110 7.47 -11.24 10.49
C LYS A 110 7.71 -10.81 9.04
N LYS A 111 6.74 -11.05 8.15
CA LYS A 111 6.84 -10.74 6.72
C LYS A 111 5.75 -9.75 6.34
N TRP A 112 6.17 -8.67 5.70
CA TRP A 112 5.34 -7.57 5.27
C TRP A 112 5.50 -7.35 3.77
N LEU A 113 4.43 -6.98 3.11
CA LEU A 113 4.41 -6.71 1.68
C LEU A 113 4.23 -5.21 1.48
N LEU A 114 5.06 -4.63 0.63
CA LEU A 114 4.93 -3.27 0.13
C LEU A 114 4.41 -3.38 -1.30
N ILE A 115 3.11 -3.17 -1.48
CA ILE A 115 2.43 -3.33 -2.77
C ILE A 115 2.31 -1.95 -3.43
N SER A 116 2.95 -1.78 -4.58
CA SER A 116 3.01 -0.51 -5.28
C SER A 116 1.67 -0.07 -5.89
N ASN A 117 0.76 -1.00 -6.14
CA ASN A 117 -0.51 -0.75 -6.85
C ASN A 117 -0.36 0.02 -8.18
N TYR A 118 0.80 -0.03 -8.83
CA TYR A 118 1.11 0.80 -10.00
C TYR A 118 0.10 0.69 -11.14
N ALA A 119 -0.44 -0.51 -11.37
CA ALA A 119 -1.44 -0.76 -12.41
C ALA A 119 -2.85 -0.28 -12.05
N ASP A 120 -3.06 0.18 -10.82
CA ASP A 120 -4.34 0.69 -10.35
C ASP A 120 -4.25 2.21 -10.15
N ALA A 121 -4.81 2.98 -11.08
CA ALA A 121 -4.78 4.44 -11.01
C ALA A 121 -5.46 5.00 -9.75
N SER A 122 -6.40 4.28 -9.15
CA SER A 122 -7.03 4.66 -7.88
C SER A 122 -6.19 4.29 -6.66
N MET A 123 -5.25 3.36 -6.79
CA MET A 123 -4.48 2.69 -5.73
C MET A 123 -5.34 1.97 -4.67
N MET A 124 -6.66 2.05 -4.76
CA MET A 124 -7.61 1.66 -3.71
C MET A 124 -8.15 0.23 -3.83
N ARG A 125 -8.07 -0.41 -5.02
CA ARG A 125 -8.75 -1.70 -5.25
C ARG A 125 -8.32 -2.78 -4.26
N ASN A 126 -7.02 -2.95 -4.06
CA ASN A 126 -6.51 -3.93 -3.10
C ASN A 126 -6.93 -3.60 -1.66
N LYS A 127 -6.84 -2.31 -1.28
CA LYS A 127 -7.25 -1.87 0.06
C LYS A 127 -8.73 -2.15 0.31
N LEU A 128 -9.59 -1.78 -0.63
CA LEU A 128 -11.03 -2.01 -0.55
C LEU A 128 -11.36 -3.50 -0.43
N MET A 129 -10.68 -4.35 -1.22
CA MET A 129 -10.90 -5.81 -1.17
C MET A 129 -10.42 -6.42 0.14
N TYR A 130 -9.30 -5.98 0.72
CA TYR A 130 -8.87 -6.44 2.04
C TYR A 130 -9.86 -6.02 3.14
N ASP A 131 -10.35 -4.78 3.09
CA ASP A 131 -11.33 -4.30 4.07
C ASP A 131 -12.66 -5.04 3.97
N LEU A 132 -13.14 -5.27 2.74
CA LEU A 132 -14.36 -6.04 2.49
C LEU A 132 -14.19 -7.50 2.95
N ALA A 133 -13.08 -8.14 2.60
CA ALA A 133 -12.78 -9.49 3.04
C ALA A 133 -12.72 -9.60 4.57
N GLY A 134 -12.18 -8.58 5.26
CA GLY A 134 -12.16 -8.51 6.72
C GLY A 134 -13.54 -8.46 7.38
N GLN A 135 -14.57 -8.02 6.65
CA GLN A 135 -15.95 -8.01 7.11
C GLN A 135 -16.71 -9.31 6.80
N MET A 136 -16.25 -10.08 5.82
CA MET A 136 -16.96 -11.24 5.28
C MET A 136 -16.32 -12.58 5.66
N MET A 137 -15.04 -12.58 6.02
CA MET A 137 -14.25 -13.79 6.25
C MET A 137 -13.71 -13.82 7.69
N ASP A 138 -13.49 -15.02 8.21
CA ASP A 138 -12.87 -15.20 9.54
C ASP A 138 -11.46 -14.59 9.65
N PHE A 139 -10.77 -14.45 8.53
CA PHE A 139 -9.47 -13.81 8.44
C PHE A 139 -9.27 -13.16 7.08
N ALA A 140 -8.77 -11.94 7.10
CA ALA A 140 -8.18 -11.26 5.95
C ALA A 140 -6.94 -10.48 6.40
N PRO A 141 -5.89 -10.36 5.57
CA PRO A 141 -4.76 -9.50 5.88
C PRO A 141 -5.21 -8.06 6.07
N GLN A 142 -4.77 -7.42 7.15
CA GLN A 142 -4.96 -5.98 7.29
C GLN A 142 -3.98 -5.26 6.37
N ALA A 143 -4.39 -4.11 5.86
CA ALA A 143 -3.59 -3.30 4.97
C ALA A 143 -3.74 -1.81 5.28
N LYS A 144 -2.62 -1.07 5.26
CA LYS A 144 -2.58 0.38 5.47
C LYS A 144 -1.65 1.02 4.45
N PHE A 145 -1.93 2.25 4.07
CA PHE A 145 -1.02 3.02 3.23
C PHE A 145 0.13 3.59 4.04
N ALA A 146 1.29 3.68 3.41
CA ALA A 146 2.47 4.36 3.92
C ALA A 146 3.28 4.91 2.75
N ASP A 147 3.96 5.99 2.98
CA ASP A 147 4.96 6.51 2.07
C ASP A 147 6.29 5.80 2.28
N VAL A 148 6.98 5.46 1.20
CA VAL A 148 8.18 4.62 1.24
C VAL A 148 9.36 5.35 0.62
N TRP A 149 10.46 5.39 1.37
CA TRP A 149 11.79 5.81 0.93
C TRP A 149 12.73 4.61 0.93
N ILE A 150 13.58 4.52 -0.07
CA ILE A 150 14.68 3.56 -0.13
C ILE A 150 15.95 4.34 -0.42
N ASP A 151 16.94 4.25 0.47
CA ASP A 151 18.20 5.02 0.41
C ASP A 151 17.95 6.53 0.19
N ASP A 152 17.06 7.10 1.02
CA ASP A 152 16.62 8.50 1.02
C ASP A 152 15.88 8.95 -0.27
N GLU A 153 15.65 8.06 -1.22
CA GLU A 153 14.86 8.36 -2.42
C GLU A 153 13.39 7.98 -2.21
N TYR A 154 12.49 8.93 -2.42
CA TYR A 154 11.05 8.68 -2.34
C TYR A 154 10.57 7.76 -3.46
N LYS A 155 10.01 6.63 -3.12
CA LYS A 155 9.50 5.63 -4.06
C LYS A 155 7.97 5.70 -4.24
N GLY A 156 7.29 6.55 -3.49
CA GLY A 156 5.85 6.76 -3.55
C GLY A 156 5.08 6.07 -2.44
N THR A 157 3.76 6.18 -2.51
CA THR A 157 2.84 5.54 -1.56
C THR A 157 2.66 4.07 -1.89
N TYR A 158 2.75 3.23 -0.89
CA TYR A 158 2.57 1.77 -0.98
C TYR A 158 1.45 1.31 -0.06
N LEU A 159 0.78 0.23 -0.45
CA LEU A 159 -0.10 -0.50 0.44
C LEU A 159 0.71 -1.54 1.20
N VAL A 160 0.83 -1.34 2.51
CA VAL A 160 1.54 -2.23 3.42
C VAL A 160 0.57 -3.24 3.98
N CYS A 161 0.85 -4.53 3.82
CA CYS A 161 0.02 -5.58 4.39
C CYS A 161 0.85 -6.77 4.88
N GLN A 162 0.26 -7.58 5.76
CA GLN A 162 0.86 -8.83 6.18
C GLN A 162 0.92 -9.82 5.01
N ARG A 163 2.02 -10.58 4.91
CA ARG A 163 2.01 -11.76 4.05
C ARG A 163 1.08 -12.82 4.67
N LEU A 164 0.20 -13.38 3.85
CA LEU A 164 -0.64 -14.50 4.25
C LEU A 164 0.24 -15.67 4.74
N ALA A 165 -0.06 -16.20 5.90
CA ALA A 165 0.63 -17.32 6.52
C ALA A 165 -0.28 -17.98 7.55
N THR A 166 0.04 -19.18 7.96
CA THR A 166 -0.61 -19.83 9.11
C THR A 166 -0.05 -19.29 10.42
N GLY A 167 -0.87 -19.21 11.46
CA GLY A 167 -0.46 -18.82 12.81
C GLY A 167 -1.47 -17.96 13.55
N LYS A 168 -1.26 -17.80 14.85
CA LYS A 168 -2.21 -17.11 15.77
C LYS A 168 -2.53 -15.66 15.39
N THR A 169 -1.59 -14.95 14.78
CA THR A 169 -1.74 -13.54 14.34
C THR A 169 -1.96 -13.40 12.83
N SER A 170 -2.21 -14.48 12.15
CA SER A 170 -2.52 -14.57 10.74
C SER A 170 -3.69 -15.53 10.54
N MET A 171 -3.67 -16.39 9.52
CA MET A 171 -4.71 -17.41 9.36
C MET A 171 -4.55 -18.46 10.46
N ASN A 172 -5.42 -18.38 11.46
CA ASN A 172 -5.44 -19.35 12.55
C ASN A 172 -6.27 -20.57 12.11
N LEU A 173 -5.59 -21.62 11.71
CA LEU A 173 -6.23 -22.90 11.43
C LEU A 173 -6.71 -23.49 12.76
N LYS A 174 -8.02 -23.66 12.92
CA LYS A 174 -8.69 -24.04 14.18
C LYS A 174 -8.38 -25.48 14.62
N SER A 175 -7.70 -26.27 13.79
CA SER A 175 -7.26 -27.63 14.10
C SER A 175 -5.83 -27.89 13.59
N GLU A 176 -5.14 -28.87 14.16
CA GLU A 176 -3.84 -29.32 13.70
C GLU A 176 -3.90 -29.96 12.29
N GLU A 177 -5.09 -30.41 11.89
CA GLU A 177 -5.37 -30.98 10.57
C GLU A 177 -5.76 -29.92 9.53
N GLY A 178 -5.84 -28.65 9.93
CA GLY A 178 -6.19 -27.56 9.04
C GLY A 178 -5.13 -27.36 7.95
N ILE A 179 -5.56 -27.17 6.71
CA ILE A 179 -4.69 -26.99 5.54
C ILE A 179 -4.89 -25.61 4.96
N LEU A 180 -3.80 -24.91 4.70
CA LEU A 180 -3.76 -23.72 3.85
C LEU A 180 -3.19 -24.14 2.50
N ALA A 181 -3.99 -24.07 1.45
CA ALA A 181 -3.58 -24.37 0.08
C ALA A 181 -3.48 -23.09 -0.75
N GLU A 182 -2.46 -22.99 -1.58
CA GLU A 182 -2.28 -21.96 -2.59
C GLU A 182 -2.41 -22.60 -3.98
N VAL A 183 -3.22 -21.98 -4.85
CA VAL A 183 -3.28 -22.41 -6.26
C VAL A 183 -2.17 -21.70 -7.01
N ASP A 184 -1.13 -22.44 -7.38
CA ASP A 184 -0.01 -21.95 -8.15
C ASP A 184 -0.06 -22.48 -9.59
N THR A 185 -0.28 -21.56 -10.54
CA THR A 185 -0.31 -21.87 -11.97
C THR A 185 1.09 -22.06 -12.57
N PHE A 186 2.14 -21.66 -11.84
CA PHE A 186 3.54 -21.73 -12.28
C PHE A 186 4.33 -22.87 -11.63
N TYR A 187 3.71 -23.67 -10.82
CA TYR A 187 4.33 -24.79 -10.10
C TYR A 187 5.18 -25.71 -11.00
N TRP A 188 4.79 -25.91 -12.26
CA TRP A 188 5.54 -26.73 -13.23
C TRP A 188 6.91 -26.18 -13.60
N TYR A 189 7.13 -24.88 -13.37
CA TYR A 189 8.41 -24.21 -13.66
C TYR A 189 9.28 -24.05 -12.42
N ASP A 190 8.77 -24.43 -11.24
CA ASP A 190 9.50 -24.33 -9.99
C ASP A 190 10.28 -25.63 -9.73
N THR A 191 11.61 -25.54 -9.76
CA THR A 191 12.50 -26.67 -9.57
C THR A 191 12.60 -27.12 -8.12
N GLU A 192 12.10 -26.37 -7.15
CA GLU A 192 12.11 -26.74 -5.73
C GLU A 192 11.14 -27.88 -5.38
N TYR A 193 10.21 -28.20 -6.29
CA TYR A 193 9.20 -29.25 -6.10
C TYR A 193 9.48 -30.54 -6.91
N ARG A 194 10.71 -30.73 -7.37
CA ARG A 194 11.13 -31.96 -8.07
C ARG A 194 11.94 -32.89 -7.20
#